data_cafc680af7f74938472b4597cbea0e04
#
_entry.id   cafc680af7f74938472b4597cbea0e04
#
_cell.length_a   1.000
_cell.length_b   1.000
_cell.length_c   1.000
_cell.angle_alpha   90.00
_cell.angle_beta   90.00
_cell.angle_gamma   90.00
#
_symmetry.space_group_name_H-M   'P 1'
#
loop_
_entity.id
_entity.type
_entity.pdbx_description
1 polymer ?
#
loop_
_entity_poly.entity_id
_entity_poly.type
_entity_poly.pdbx_seq_one_letter_code
_entity_poly.pdbx_strand_id
1 'polypeptide(L)'
;MFSEPYQNPEFGVSHSHPLHIATACALGLAVLMPGAARAETITVFAAASLTTALAEIETGFEAASGHDLVIALAGSSALARQIQQGAPADVFLSASPDWMDVLEADGLIEPDARFDLLGNRLVLVAHGDAAPVEIGPDLDLMARLGDGRLAMALVESVPAGVYGKAALQSLGLWETVAPQVAQADNVRAALAFVATGEAPLGIVYATDATADARVTIVGTFPENSHPPIVYPVADLANRDTPAEAEFLAYLRGPQARAAFERQGFAVLAH
;
A
#
# COMPACT_ATOMS: atom_id res chain seq x y z
N MET A 1 42.38 -77.46 -42.37
CA MET A 1 42.99 -77.86 -43.64
C MET A 1 43.66 -76.64 -44.22
N PHE A 2 44.98 -76.65 -44.22
CA PHE A 2 45.94 -75.88 -45.02
C PHE A 2 45.70 -74.34 -45.15
N SER A 3 46.62 -73.46 -44.98
CA SER A 3 48.08 -73.37 -44.83
C SER A 3 48.43 -71.94 -45.18
N GLU A 4 49.31 -71.39 -44.40
CA GLU A 4 50.13 -70.24 -44.71
C GLU A 4 50.85 -70.37 -46.06
N PRO A 5 51.61 -69.39 -46.53
CA PRO A 5 52.53 -68.49 -45.81
C PRO A 5 52.78 -67.06 -46.39
N TYR A 6 53.25 -66.13 -45.59
CA TYR A 6 54.60 -65.50 -45.62
C TYR A 6 55.02 -64.63 -46.82
N GLN A 7 55.32 -63.33 -46.58
CA GLN A 7 56.62 -62.69 -46.76
C GLN A 7 56.56 -61.17 -46.62
N ASN A 8 57.41 -60.67 -45.76
CA ASN A 8 58.03 -59.34 -45.78
C ASN A 8 59.23 -59.39 -46.76
N PRO A 9 59.93 -58.35 -47.12
CA PRO A 9 60.36 -57.08 -46.47
C PRO A 9 60.33 -55.86 -47.46
N GLU A 10 60.71 -54.67 -47.21
CA GLU A 10 61.89 -53.99 -46.81
C GLU A 10 61.72 -52.42 -46.80
N PHE A 11 62.37 -51.77 -45.91
CA PHE A 11 63.10 -50.51 -45.88
C PHE A 11 62.78 -49.36 -46.85
N GLY A 12 62.41 -48.20 -46.22
CA GLY A 12 62.51 -46.88 -46.87
C GLY A 12 62.63 -45.75 -45.84
N VAL A 13 63.79 -45.21 -45.74
CA VAL A 13 64.38 -44.25 -44.79
C VAL A 13 63.72 -42.89 -44.82
N SER A 14 63.47 -42.37 -43.63
CA SER A 14 63.71 -41.00 -43.14
C SER A 14 63.31 -39.77 -43.96
N HIS A 15 62.43 -38.92 -43.42
CA HIS A 15 62.67 -37.46 -43.32
C HIS A 15 61.87 -36.88 -42.17
N SER A 16 62.60 -36.44 -41.14
CA SER A 16 62.10 -35.68 -39.99
C SER A 16 61.72 -34.27 -40.38
N HIS A 17 60.47 -33.87 -40.11
CA HIS A 17 60.05 -32.45 -40.06
C HIS A 17 59.57 -32.13 -38.66
N PRO A 18 60.05 -31.04 -38.03
CA PRO A 18 59.58 -30.64 -36.72
C PRO A 18 58.20 -30.01 -36.79
N LEU A 19 57.24 -30.63 -36.14
CA LEU A 19 55.90 -30.13 -35.97
C LEU A 19 55.91 -29.02 -34.93
N HIS A 20 55.75 -27.76 -35.33
CA HIS A 20 55.52 -26.63 -34.45
C HIS A 20 54.12 -26.75 -33.85
N ILE A 21 54.02 -27.14 -32.58
CA ILE A 21 52.80 -27.09 -31.78
C ILE A 21 52.59 -25.63 -31.41
N ALA A 22 51.70 -24.95 -32.14
CA ALA A 22 51.19 -23.64 -31.75
C ALA A 22 50.14 -23.86 -30.66
N THR A 23 50.52 -23.64 -29.40
CA THR A 23 49.60 -23.62 -28.27
C THR A 23 48.77 -22.35 -28.35
N ALA A 24 47.54 -22.45 -28.87
CA ALA A 24 46.55 -21.37 -28.85
C ALA A 24 46.00 -21.26 -27.41
N CYS A 25 46.48 -20.28 -26.63
CA CYS A 25 45.81 -19.84 -25.42
C CYS A 25 44.49 -19.18 -25.77
N ALA A 26 43.38 -19.92 -25.70
CA ALA A 26 42.06 -19.35 -25.69
C ALA A 26 41.82 -18.69 -24.35
N LEU A 27 42.03 -17.36 -24.24
CA LEU A 27 41.52 -16.56 -23.14
C LEU A 27 39.99 -16.58 -23.23
N GLY A 28 39.35 -17.44 -22.44
CA GLY A 28 37.92 -17.41 -22.21
C GLY A 28 37.53 -16.11 -21.48
N LEU A 29 37.01 -15.14 -22.22
CA LEU A 29 36.37 -13.95 -21.67
C LEU A 29 35.04 -14.42 -21.02
N ALA A 30 35.08 -14.69 -19.72
CA ALA A 30 33.88 -14.93 -18.93
C ALA A 30 33.10 -13.61 -18.90
N VAL A 31 32.12 -13.48 -19.80
CA VAL A 31 31.12 -12.43 -19.74
C VAL A 31 30.32 -12.73 -18.48
N LEU A 32 30.58 -11.99 -17.41
CA LEU A 32 29.69 -11.89 -16.24
C LEU A 32 28.41 -11.27 -16.77
N MET A 33 27.44 -12.10 -17.16
CA MET A 33 26.07 -11.63 -17.35
C MET A 33 25.60 -11.15 -15.98
N PRO A 34 25.17 -9.90 -15.85
CA PRO A 34 24.47 -9.49 -14.66
C PRO A 34 23.30 -10.46 -14.49
N GLY A 35 23.25 -11.16 -13.35
CA GLY A 35 22.12 -12.04 -13.06
C GLY A 35 20.85 -11.21 -13.23
N ALA A 36 19.95 -11.63 -14.09
CA ALA A 36 18.64 -11.02 -14.17
C ALA A 36 18.05 -11.05 -12.77
N ALA A 37 17.83 -9.89 -12.16
CA ALA A 37 17.14 -9.80 -10.89
C ALA A 37 15.80 -10.55 -11.08
N ARG A 38 15.57 -11.55 -10.24
CA ARG A 38 14.33 -12.33 -10.33
C ARG A 38 13.21 -11.43 -9.84
N ALA A 39 12.13 -11.34 -10.63
CA ALA A 39 10.90 -10.70 -10.17
C ALA A 39 10.44 -11.34 -8.86
N GLU A 40 10.17 -10.53 -7.87
CA GLU A 40 9.61 -10.95 -6.58
C GLU A 40 8.20 -10.38 -6.42
N THR A 41 7.38 -11.03 -5.62
CA THR A 41 6.05 -10.55 -5.28
C THR A 41 6.08 -9.99 -3.87
N ILE A 42 5.60 -8.76 -3.69
CA ILE A 42 5.49 -8.07 -2.41
C ILE A 42 4.02 -8.00 -2.05
N THR A 43 3.64 -8.51 -0.89
CA THR A 43 2.27 -8.45 -0.38
C THR A 43 2.10 -7.23 0.51
N VAL A 44 1.27 -6.29 0.06
CA VAL A 44 1.03 -5.01 0.73
C VAL A 44 -0.35 -5.00 1.36
N PHE A 45 -0.42 -4.84 2.68
CA PHE A 45 -1.68 -4.57 3.37
C PHE A 45 -1.83 -3.07 3.56
N ALA A 46 -2.92 -2.48 3.08
CA ALA A 46 -3.09 -1.02 3.09
C ALA A 46 -4.50 -0.58 3.45
N ALA A 47 -4.59 0.55 4.16
CA ALA A 47 -5.86 1.18 4.47
C ALA A 47 -6.68 1.45 3.21
N ALA A 48 -7.97 1.17 3.24
CA ALA A 48 -8.89 1.29 2.10
C ALA A 48 -8.91 2.69 1.47
N SER A 49 -8.63 3.74 2.22
CA SER A 49 -8.51 5.12 1.71
C SER A 49 -7.37 5.30 0.70
N LEU A 50 -6.38 4.41 0.68
CA LEU A 50 -5.25 4.44 -0.25
C LEU A 50 -5.56 3.81 -1.61
N THR A 51 -6.73 3.21 -1.82
CA THR A 51 -7.10 2.42 -3.01
C THR A 51 -6.70 3.11 -4.31
N THR A 52 -7.10 4.36 -4.50
CA THR A 52 -6.90 5.07 -5.78
C THR A 52 -5.44 5.45 -6.00
N ALA A 53 -4.73 5.89 -4.94
CA ALA A 53 -3.32 6.23 -5.04
C ALA A 53 -2.45 4.99 -5.25
N LEU A 54 -2.75 3.90 -4.53
CA LEU A 54 -1.97 2.66 -4.65
C LEU A 54 -2.14 1.97 -6.01
N ALA A 55 -3.29 2.04 -6.66
CA ALA A 55 -3.46 1.51 -8.01
C ALA A 55 -2.53 2.20 -9.03
N GLU A 56 -2.28 3.49 -8.87
CA GLU A 56 -1.31 4.22 -9.71
C GLU A 56 0.14 3.88 -9.32
N ILE A 57 0.42 3.78 -8.02
CA ILE A 57 1.74 3.40 -7.48
C ILE A 57 2.12 1.99 -7.90
N GLU A 58 1.20 1.02 -7.82
CA GLU A 58 1.36 -0.35 -8.28
C GLU A 58 1.85 -0.38 -9.73
N THR A 59 1.08 0.24 -10.63
CA THR A 59 1.43 0.31 -12.05
C THR A 59 2.82 0.93 -12.28
N GLY A 60 3.14 2.03 -11.56
CA GLY A 60 4.41 2.72 -11.70
C GLY A 60 5.60 1.95 -11.14
N PHE A 61 5.43 1.32 -9.98
CA PHE A 61 6.46 0.52 -9.33
C PHE A 61 6.78 -0.75 -10.13
N GLU A 62 5.77 -1.52 -10.53
CA GLU A 62 5.95 -2.74 -11.32
C GLU A 62 6.66 -2.46 -12.65
N ALA A 63 6.29 -1.37 -13.32
CA ALA A 63 6.95 -0.96 -14.56
C ALA A 63 8.41 -0.54 -14.35
N ALA A 64 8.76 0.02 -13.19
CA ALA A 64 10.09 0.52 -12.90
C ALA A 64 11.04 -0.57 -12.37
N SER A 65 10.55 -1.46 -11.51
CA SER A 65 11.33 -2.47 -10.80
C SER A 65 11.31 -3.85 -11.45
N GLY A 66 10.20 -4.19 -12.12
CA GLY A 66 9.94 -5.54 -12.60
C GLY A 66 9.49 -6.52 -11.50
N HIS A 67 9.22 -6.02 -10.30
CA HIS A 67 8.57 -6.76 -9.21
C HIS A 67 7.05 -6.66 -9.32
N ASP A 68 6.32 -7.58 -8.71
CA ASP A 68 4.86 -7.59 -8.67
C ASP A 68 4.36 -7.17 -7.28
N LEU A 69 3.28 -6.36 -7.20
CA LEU A 69 2.58 -6.05 -5.96
C LEU A 69 1.28 -6.83 -5.85
N VAL A 70 0.99 -7.36 -4.67
CA VAL A 70 -0.31 -7.91 -4.32
C VAL A 70 -0.87 -7.07 -3.18
N ILE A 71 -1.85 -6.22 -3.47
CA ILE A 71 -2.37 -5.23 -2.53
C ILE A 71 -3.70 -5.68 -1.94
N ALA A 72 -3.76 -5.87 -0.63
CA ALA A 72 -4.98 -6.11 0.12
C ALA A 72 -5.46 -4.83 0.79
N LEU A 73 -6.69 -4.40 0.48
CA LEU A 73 -7.28 -3.14 0.94
C LEU A 73 -8.45 -3.38 1.88
N ALA A 74 -8.35 -2.90 3.12
CA ALA A 74 -9.42 -2.98 4.11
C ALA A 74 -9.29 -1.89 5.18
N GLY A 75 -10.11 -1.93 6.22
CA GLY A 75 -9.88 -1.11 7.42
C GLY A 75 -8.58 -1.51 8.10
N SER A 76 -7.76 -0.53 8.52
CA SER A 76 -6.46 -0.79 9.16
C SER A 76 -6.55 -1.75 10.35
N SER A 77 -7.63 -1.68 11.12
CA SER A 77 -7.90 -2.58 12.24
C SER A 77 -8.06 -4.04 11.83
N ALA A 78 -8.73 -4.29 10.71
CA ALA A 78 -8.92 -5.65 10.20
C ALA A 78 -7.61 -6.23 9.66
N LEU A 79 -6.83 -5.42 8.94
CA LEU A 79 -5.53 -5.82 8.42
C LEU A 79 -4.52 -6.09 9.54
N ALA A 80 -4.44 -5.20 10.53
CA ALA A 80 -3.56 -5.39 11.69
C ALA A 80 -3.88 -6.71 12.43
N ARG A 81 -5.16 -7.02 12.64
CA ARG A 81 -5.56 -8.30 13.24
C ARG A 81 -5.19 -9.52 12.37
N GLN A 82 -5.27 -9.39 11.04
CA GLN A 82 -4.83 -10.45 10.14
C GLN A 82 -3.32 -10.67 10.25
N ILE A 83 -2.53 -9.61 10.33
CA ILE A 83 -1.07 -9.67 10.56
C ILE A 83 -0.78 -10.36 11.90
N GLN A 84 -1.46 -9.96 12.99
CA GLN A 84 -1.35 -10.64 14.29
C GLN A 84 -1.68 -12.14 14.24
N GLN A 85 -2.55 -12.56 13.31
CA GLN A 85 -2.93 -13.95 13.09
C GLN A 85 -2.01 -14.69 12.11
N GLY A 86 -0.92 -14.04 11.65
CA GLY A 86 0.09 -14.62 10.77
C GLY A 86 -0.24 -14.53 9.29
N ALA A 87 -1.08 -13.58 8.86
CA ALA A 87 -1.26 -13.30 7.44
C ALA A 87 0.07 -12.87 6.80
N PRO A 88 0.41 -13.39 5.61
CA PRO A 88 1.72 -13.19 4.98
C PRO A 88 1.81 -11.82 4.27
N ALA A 89 1.68 -10.73 5.02
CA ALA A 89 1.91 -9.38 4.49
C ALA A 89 3.40 -9.01 4.68
N ASP A 90 3.98 -8.36 3.70
CA ASP A 90 5.37 -7.88 3.74
C ASP A 90 5.41 -6.42 4.21
N VAL A 91 4.49 -5.58 3.71
CA VAL A 91 4.42 -4.15 4.05
C VAL A 91 3.02 -3.79 4.54
N PHE A 92 2.94 -2.97 5.61
CA PHE A 92 1.68 -2.46 6.13
C PHE A 92 1.60 -0.93 6.07
N LEU A 93 0.53 -0.39 5.46
CA LEU A 93 0.19 1.03 5.42
C LEU A 93 -1.10 1.27 6.23
N SER A 94 -0.98 1.82 7.42
CA SER A 94 -2.11 2.10 8.30
C SER A 94 -2.63 3.52 8.12
N ALA A 95 -3.93 3.75 8.36
CA ALA A 95 -4.53 5.09 8.42
C ALA A 95 -4.54 5.66 9.86
N SER A 96 -3.85 5.05 10.79
CA SER A 96 -3.57 5.60 12.13
C SER A 96 -2.30 5.00 12.71
N PRO A 97 -1.58 5.78 13.55
CA PRO A 97 -0.45 5.27 14.33
C PRO A 97 -0.82 4.13 15.28
N ASP A 98 -2.01 4.17 15.89
CA ASP A 98 -2.42 3.22 16.94
C ASP A 98 -2.32 1.75 16.50
N TRP A 99 -2.75 1.43 15.26
CA TRP A 99 -2.65 0.06 14.75
C TRP A 99 -1.21 -0.34 14.40
N MET A 100 -0.38 0.63 14.06
CA MET A 100 1.06 0.41 13.88
C MET A 100 1.73 0.16 15.23
N ASP A 101 1.38 0.95 16.27
CA ASP A 101 1.88 0.79 17.65
C ASP A 101 1.54 -0.60 18.22
N VAL A 102 0.34 -1.12 17.91
CA VAL A 102 -0.06 -2.48 18.30
C VAL A 102 0.85 -3.53 17.68
N LEU A 103 1.12 -3.45 16.37
CA LEU A 103 1.98 -4.42 15.69
C LEU A 103 3.45 -4.30 16.13
N GLU A 104 3.91 -3.09 16.40
CA GLU A 104 5.26 -2.83 16.91
C GLU A 104 5.43 -3.42 18.33
N ALA A 105 4.44 -3.24 19.21
CA ALA A 105 4.43 -3.82 20.55
C ALA A 105 4.41 -5.36 20.54
N ASP A 106 3.79 -5.95 19.51
CA ASP A 106 3.79 -7.41 19.30
C ASP A 106 5.08 -7.95 18.65
N GLY A 107 6.02 -7.05 18.28
CA GLY A 107 7.28 -7.41 17.62
C GLY A 107 7.09 -7.88 16.17
N LEU A 108 6.04 -7.40 15.49
CA LEU A 108 5.68 -7.78 14.12
C LEU A 108 6.18 -6.78 13.07
N ILE A 109 6.87 -5.71 13.49
CA ILE A 109 7.49 -4.71 12.63
C ILE A 109 9.02 -4.84 12.75
N GLU A 110 9.73 -4.75 11.62
CA GLU A 110 11.18 -4.71 11.63
C GLU A 110 11.70 -3.48 12.40
N PRO A 111 12.76 -3.62 13.20
CA PRO A 111 13.34 -2.50 13.95
C PRO A 111 13.70 -1.33 13.02
N ASP A 112 13.32 -0.12 13.41
CA ASP A 112 13.59 1.13 12.69
C ASP A 112 12.99 1.21 11.26
N ALA A 113 12.10 0.29 10.90
CA ALA A 113 11.49 0.22 9.58
C ALA A 113 10.16 0.96 9.44
N ARG A 114 9.74 1.67 10.49
CA ARG A 114 8.50 2.48 10.51
C ARG A 114 8.78 3.94 10.21
N PHE A 115 7.93 4.57 9.38
CA PHE A 115 7.96 6.00 9.12
C PHE A 115 6.56 6.55 8.80
N ASP A 116 6.36 7.84 9.10
CA ASP A 116 5.12 8.54 8.77
C ASP A 116 5.18 9.01 7.32
N LEU A 117 4.27 8.51 6.48
CA LEU A 117 4.27 8.78 5.05
C LEU A 117 3.33 9.91 4.66
N LEU A 118 2.08 9.89 5.14
CA LEU A 118 1.02 10.79 4.69
C LEU A 118 0.23 11.38 5.84
N GLY A 119 -0.35 12.56 5.57
CA GLY A 119 -1.41 13.17 6.36
C GLY A 119 -2.71 13.27 5.58
N ASN A 120 -3.84 13.46 6.29
CA ASN A 120 -5.16 13.60 5.68
C ASN A 120 -6.04 14.58 6.49
N ARG A 121 -7.24 14.84 6.00
CA ARG A 121 -8.25 15.67 6.66
C ARG A 121 -9.57 14.93 6.74
N LEU A 122 -10.31 15.17 7.82
CA LEU A 122 -11.66 14.63 8.00
C LEU A 122 -12.69 15.58 7.42
N VAL A 123 -13.64 15.04 6.65
CA VAL A 123 -14.69 15.83 5.99
C VAL A 123 -16.07 15.21 6.20
N LEU A 124 -17.08 16.08 6.19
CA LEU A 124 -18.48 15.71 6.03
C LEU A 124 -18.79 15.76 4.54
N VAL A 125 -19.33 14.67 4.01
CA VAL A 125 -19.78 14.56 2.62
C VAL A 125 -21.29 14.35 2.54
N ALA A 126 -21.87 14.83 1.46
CA ALA A 126 -23.29 14.61 1.13
C ALA A 126 -23.42 13.92 -0.23
N HIS A 127 -24.53 13.23 -0.45
CA HIS A 127 -24.90 12.68 -1.75
C HIS A 127 -25.22 13.80 -2.75
N GLY A 128 -24.67 13.71 -3.97
CA GLY A 128 -24.91 14.68 -5.05
C GLY A 128 -24.46 16.09 -4.70
N ASP A 129 -25.10 17.08 -5.32
CA ASP A 129 -24.84 18.49 -5.07
C ASP A 129 -25.52 18.95 -3.77
N ALA A 130 -24.73 19.50 -2.86
CA ALA A 130 -25.21 19.99 -1.56
C ALA A 130 -24.49 21.27 -1.14
N ALA A 131 -25.19 22.14 -0.43
CA ALA A 131 -24.64 23.38 0.05
C ALA A 131 -23.61 23.16 1.16
N PRO A 132 -22.52 23.93 1.19
CA PRO A 132 -21.53 23.86 2.24
C PRO A 132 -22.11 24.25 3.60
N VAL A 133 -21.51 23.70 4.67
CA VAL A 133 -21.89 23.96 6.05
C VAL A 133 -20.64 24.27 6.87
N GLU A 134 -20.81 25.09 7.88
CA GLU A 134 -19.79 25.28 8.90
C GLU A 134 -19.84 24.13 9.91
N ILE A 135 -18.70 23.43 10.10
CA ILE A 135 -18.59 22.35 11.09
C ILE A 135 -18.20 22.94 12.43
N GLY A 136 -19.13 22.91 13.37
CA GLY A 136 -18.93 23.45 14.71
C GLY A 136 -19.97 22.91 15.70
N PRO A 137 -19.92 23.34 16.98
CA PRO A 137 -20.85 22.87 18.01
C PRO A 137 -22.34 23.18 17.72
N ASP A 138 -22.58 24.23 16.91
CA ASP A 138 -23.93 24.68 16.57
C ASP A 138 -24.50 23.99 15.32
N LEU A 139 -23.76 23.03 14.72
CA LEU A 139 -24.23 22.29 13.56
C LEU A 139 -25.41 21.38 13.93
N ASP A 140 -26.60 21.69 13.41
CA ASP A 140 -27.75 20.80 13.52
C ASP A 140 -27.65 19.63 12.52
N LEU A 141 -26.85 18.64 12.91
CA LEU A 141 -26.61 17.44 12.10
C LEU A 141 -27.87 16.59 11.98
N MET A 142 -28.71 16.56 13.02
CA MET A 142 -29.96 15.81 13.02
C MET A 142 -30.98 16.37 12.02
N ALA A 143 -31.15 17.68 11.96
CA ALA A 143 -32.03 18.30 10.97
C ALA A 143 -31.57 18.01 9.54
N ARG A 144 -30.26 17.87 9.31
CA ARG A 144 -29.69 17.52 8.00
C ARG A 144 -29.85 16.06 7.62
N LEU A 145 -29.80 15.16 8.61
CA LEU A 145 -30.02 13.73 8.41
C LEU A 145 -31.50 13.40 8.16
N GLY A 146 -32.40 14.15 8.80
CA GLY A 146 -33.82 13.79 8.80
C GLY A 146 -34.00 12.37 9.34
N ASP A 147 -34.71 11.53 8.59
CA ASP A 147 -34.90 10.10 8.90
C ASP A 147 -33.72 9.23 8.42
N GLY A 148 -32.73 9.83 7.75
CA GLY A 148 -31.56 9.14 7.22
C GLY A 148 -30.51 8.84 8.28
N ARG A 149 -29.40 8.25 7.85
CA ARG A 149 -28.29 7.86 8.71
C ARG A 149 -27.00 8.57 8.31
N LEU A 150 -26.12 8.77 9.30
CA LEU A 150 -24.76 9.23 9.08
C LEU A 150 -23.85 8.02 8.79
N ALA A 151 -23.34 7.92 7.57
CA ALA A 151 -22.40 6.87 7.21
C ALA A 151 -21.01 7.15 7.83
N MET A 152 -20.48 6.19 8.55
CA MET A 152 -19.14 6.23 9.16
C MET A 152 -18.48 4.85 9.05
N ALA A 153 -17.16 4.78 9.08
CA ALA A 153 -16.50 3.51 9.36
C ALA A 153 -16.75 3.09 10.82
N LEU A 154 -16.44 1.82 11.17
CA LEU A 154 -16.60 1.29 12.53
C LEU A 154 -15.94 2.23 13.55
N VAL A 155 -16.75 2.83 14.41
CA VAL A 155 -16.35 3.96 15.27
C VAL A 155 -15.47 3.55 16.46
N GLU A 156 -15.39 2.26 16.77
CA GLU A 156 -14.57 1.74 17.87
C GLU A 156 -13.21 1.16 17.40
N SER A 157 -12.99 1.03 16.09
CA SER A 157 -11.80 0.31 15.64
C SER A 157 -11.19 0.80 14.32
N VAL A 158 -12.01 1.21 13.37
CA VAL A 158 -11.48 1.68 12.07
C VAL A 158 -11.06 3.15 12.17
N PRO A 159 -9.86 3.52 11.74
CA PRO A 159 -9.32 4.86 11.95
C PRO A 159 -10.27 6.00 11.58
N ALA A 160 -10.87 5.99 10.39
CA ALA A 160 -11.82 7.04 9.98
C ALA A 160 -13.03 7.14 10.90
N GLY A 161 -13.52 6.00 11.42
CA GLY A 161 -14.62 5.96 12.39
C GLY A 161 -14.20 6.51 13.75
N VAL A 162 -13.01 6.13 14.22
CA VAL A 162 -12.44 6.60 15.50
C VAL A 162 -12.23 8.11 15.46
N TYR A 163 -11.61 8.63 14.40
CA TYR A 163 -11.42 10.08 14.21
C TYR A 163 -12.75 10.82 14.08
N GLY A 164 -13.71 10.27 13.33
CA GLY A 164 -15.04 10.86 13.19
C GLY A 164 -15.81 10.93 14.50
N LYS A 165 -15.76 9.86 15.31
CA LYS A 165 -16.36 9.84 16.64
C LYS A 165 -15.69 10.86 17.56
N ALA A 166 -14.35 10.91 17.59
CA ALA A 166 -13.60 11.88 18.39
C ALA A 166 -13.96 13.33 18.01
N ALA A 167 -14.05 13.63 16.72
CA ALA A 167 -14.45 14.95 16.24
C ALA A 167 -15.85 15.32 16.67
N LEU A 168 -16.83 14.42 16.52
CA LEU A 168 -18.20 14.64 16.96
C LEU A 168 -18.31 14.80 18.48
N GLN A 169 -17.53 14.05 19.26
CA GLN A 169 -17.46 14.19 20.71
C GLN A 169 -16.89 15.54 21.12
N SER A 170 -15.80 15.95 20.51
CA SER A 170 -15.16 17.26 20.75
C SER A 170 -16.10 18.43 20.48
N LEU A 171 -16.97 18.30 19.49
CA LEU A 171 -17.98 19.29 19.13
C LEU A 171 -19.31 19.16 19.88
N GLY A 172 -19.45 18.16 20.77
CA GLY A 172 -20.68 17.92 21.54
C GLY A 172 -21.84 17.33 20.70
N LEU A 173 -21.56 16.81 19.50
CA LEU A 173 -22.59 16.32 18.54
C LEU A 173 -22.80 14.79 18.65
N TRP A 174 -21.86 14.05 19.25
CA TRP A 174 -21.85 12.60 19.24
C TRP A 174 -23.09 11.96 19.87
N GLU A 175 -23.45 12.36 21.07
CA GLU A 175 -24.54 11.72 21.83
C GLU A 175 -25.89 11.84 21.11
N THR A 176 -26.07 12.91 20.36
CA THR A 176 -27.29 13.15 19.59
C THR A 176 -27.34 12.31 18.34
N VAL A 177 -26.21 12.16 17.61
CA VAL A 177 -26.18 11.50 16.30
C VAL A 177 -25.88 10.01 16.38
N ALA A 178 -25.27 9.52 17.46
CA ALA A 178 -24.85 8.13 17.61
C ALA A 178 -25.94 7.09 17.30
N PRO A 179 -27.22 7.28 17.67
CA PRO A 179 -28.29 6.33 17.31
C PRO A 179 -28.60 6.25 15.80
N GLN A 180 -28.21 7.27 15.04
CA GLN A 180 -28.43 7.35 13.59
C GLN A 180 -27.15 7.06 12.78
N VAL A 181 -26.07 6.56 13.39
CA VAL A 181 -24.88 6.17 12.67
C VAL A 181 -25.07 4.83 11.97
N ALA A 182 -24.79 4.79 10.68
CA ALA A 182 -24.64 3.56 9.90
C ALA A 182 -23.14 3.26 9.74
N GLN A 183 -22.71 2.16 10.34
CA GLN A 183 -21.30 1.80 10.36
C GLN A 183 -20.94 0.83 9.22
N ALA A 184 -19.75 1.01 8.64
CA ALA A 184 -19.18 0.18 7.58
C ALA A 184 -17.79 -0.33 7.99
N ASP A 185 -17.37 -1.43 7.38
CA ASP A 185 -16.10 -2.10 7.72
C ASP A 185 -14.85 -1.28 7.41
N ASN A 186 -14.96 -0.27 6.55
CA ASN A 186 -13.89 0.67 6.20
C ASN A 186 -14.47 1.98 5.64
N VAL A 187 -13.61 2.98 5.45
CA VAL A 187 -14.02 4.32 5.02
C VAL A 187 -14.57 4.35 3.59
N ARG A 188 -14.07 3.50 2.68
CA ARG A 188 -14.59 3.42 1.29
C ARG A 188 -15.98 2.80 1.24
N ALA A 189 -16.26 1.84 2.11
CA ALA A 189 -17.60 1.29 2.28
C ALA A 189 -18.56 2.34 2.87
N ALA A 190 -18.11 3.16 3.84
CA ALA A 190 -18.90 4.29 4.33
C ALA A 190 -19.16 5.35 3.24
N LEU A 191 -18.15 5.68 2.43
CA LEU A 191 -18.32 6.56 1.27
C LEU A 191 -19.35 6.01 0.28
N ALA A 192 -19.35 4.70 0.02
CA ALA A 192 -20.28 4.06 -0.91
C ALA A 192 -21.73 4.25 -0.48
N PHE A 193 -22.08 4.18 0.81
CA PHE A 193 -23.44 4.48 1.29
C PHE A 193 -23.90 5.90 0.90
N VAL A 194 -22.97 6.87 0.98
CA VAL A 194 -23.29 8.24 0.56
C VAL A 194 -23.36 8.34 -0.96
N ALA A 195 -22.42 7.76 -1.67
CA ALA A 195 -22.34 7.81 -3.12
C ALA A 195 -23.55 7.15 -3.82
N THR A 196 -24.16 6.13 -3.19
CA THR A 196 -25.36 5.46 -3.69
C THR A 196 -26.66 6.12 -3.21
N GLY A 197 -26.58 7.10 -2.30
CA GLY A 197 -27.75 7.76 -1.70
C GLY A 197 -28.45 6.95 -0.60
N GLU A 198 -27.84 5.86 -0.13
CA GLU A 198 -28.33 5.09 1.02
C GLU A 198 -28.17 5.86 2.34
N ALA A 199 -27.19 6.73 2.41
CA ALA A 199 -26.99 7.69 3.49
C ALA A 199 -26.94 9.11 2.92
N PRO A 200 -27.67 10.09 3.48
CA PRO A 200 -27.61 11.47 3.01
C PRO A 200 -26.27 12.15 3.30
N LEU A 201 -25.61 11.75 4.38
CA LEU A 201 -24.35 12.29 4.84
C LEU A 201 -23.39 11.19 5.29
N GLY A 202 -22.09 11.47 5.24
CA GLY A 202 -21.07 10.59 5.79
C GLY A 202 -19.84 11.34 6.24
N ILE A 203 -19.08 10.74 7.16
CA ILE A 203 -17.78 11.22 7.62
C ILE A 203 -16.70 10.31 7.03
N VAL A 204 -15.86 10.90 6.19
CA VAL A 204 -14.78 10.22 5.45
C VAL A 204 -13.54 11.12 5.41
N TYR A 205 -12.48 10.66 4.79
CA TYR A 205 -11.34 11.53 4.52
C TYR A 205 -11.54 12.37 3.25
N ALA A 206 -10.88 13.51 3.17
CA ALA A 206 -10.94 14.36 1.99
C ALA A 206 -10.50 13.63 0.71
N THR A 207 -9.51 12.75 0.82
CA THR A 207 -9.02 11.93 -0.28
C THR A 207 -10.05 10.90 -0.78
N ASP A 208 -10.90 10.39 0.11
CA ASP A 208 -11.98 9.48 -0.28
C ASP A 208 -13.05 10.24 -1.09
N ALA A 209 -13.41 11.43 -0.64
CA ALA A 209 -14.39 12.28 -1.35
C ALA A 209 -13.87 12.68 -2.76
N THR A 210 -12.58 12.92 -2.91
CA THR A 210 -11.97 13.23 -4.23
C THR A 210 -12.09 12.06 -5.21
N ALA A 211 -12.15 10.84 -4.69
CA ALA A 211 -12.20 9.63 -5.52
C ALA A 211 -13.59 9.27 -6.06
N ASP A 212 -14.67 9.96 -5.64
CA ASP A 212 -16.04 9.66 -6.09
C ASP A 212 -16.84 10.94 -6.36
N ALA A 213 -17.06 11.23 -7.64
CA ALA A 213 -17.78 12.43 -8.09
C ALA A 213 -19.28 12.48 -7.72
N ARG A 214 -19.84 11.41 -7.15
CA ARG A 214 -21.24 11.35 -6.71
C ARG A 214 -21.47 11.99 -5.34
N VAL A 215 -20.38 12.35 -4.65
CA VAL A 215 -20.44 13.02 -3.36
C VAL A 215 -19.86 14.42 -3.43
N THR A 216 -20.35 15.30 -2.57
CA THR A 216 -19.82 16.66 -2.39
C THR A 216 -19.30 16.82 -0.97
N ILE A 217 -18.10 17.38 -0.80
CA ILE A 217 -17.61 17.82 0.51
C ILE A 217 -18.45 19.03 0.93
N VAL A 218 -19.23 18.88 1.98
CA VAL A 218 -20.05 19.98 2.53
C VAL A 218 -19.37 20.69 3.70
N GLY A 219 -18.40 20.08 4.35
CA GLY A 219 -17.63 20.72 5.42
C GLY A 219 -16.37 19.95 5.79
N THR A 220 -15.38 20.67 6.32
CA THR A 220 -14.14 20.08 6.85
C THR A 220 -14.15 20.20 8.36
N PHE A 221 -13.85 19.11 9.05
CA PHE A 221 -13.75 19.12 10.51
C PHE A 221 -12.55 19.95 10.98
N PRO A 222 -12.68 20.74 12.05
CA PRO A 222 -11.56 21.47 12.62
C PRO A 222 -10.43 20.49 13.04
N GLU A 223 -9.18 20.83 12.71
CA GLU A 223 -8.01 19.98 13.03
C GLU A 223 -7.86 19.70 14.54
N ASN A 224 -8.32 20.61 15.40
CA ASN A 224 -8.29 20.45 16.84
C ASN A 224 -9.47 19.63 17.41
N SER A 225 -10.39 19.16 16.57
CA SER A 225 -11.52 18.32 16.98
C SER A 225 -11.19 16.83 17.08
N HIS A 226 -10.07 16.41 16.53
CA HIS A 226 -9.61 15.02 16.52
C HIS A 226 -8.07 14.94 16.54
N PRO A 227 -7.47 13.80 16.89
CA PRO A 227 -6.03 13.62 16.76
C PRO A 227 -5.56 13.80 15.30
N PRO A 228 -4.31 14.20 15.05
CA PRO A 228 -3.76 14.29 13.70
C PRO A 228 -3.92 12.96 12.93
N ILE A 229 -4.37 13.07 11.68
CA ILE A 229 -4.53 11.88 10.82
C ILE A 229 -3.20 11.64 10.12
N VAL A 230 -2.51 10.58 10.53
CA VAL A 230 -1.21 10.17 10.00
C VAL A 230 -1.29 8.75 9.47
N TYR A 231 -0.64 8.52 8.34
CA TYR A 231 -0.50 7.20 7.73
C TYR A 231 0.95 6.73 7.87
N PRO A 232 1.26 5.96 8.91
CA PRO A 232 2.54 5.28 9.01
C PRO A 232 2.61 4.11 8.04
N VAL A 233 3.83 3.83 7.60
CA VAL A 233 4.22 2.66 6.82
C VAL A 233 5.26 1.88 7.60
N ALA A 234 5.20 0.57 7.55
CA ALA A 234 6.22 -0.29 8.13
C ALA A 234 6.49 -1.52 7.28
N ASP A 235 7.73 -1.98 7.34
CA ASP A 235 8.15 -3.31 6.95
C ASP A 235 7.82 -4.31 8.07
N LEU A 236 7.30 -5.47 7.70
CA LEU A 236 6.87 -6.47 8.68
C LEU A 236 7.97 -7.52 8.89
N ALA A 237 8.16 -7.89 10.16
CA ALA A 237 9.23 -8.79 10.62
C ALA A 237 9.01 -10.27 10.22
N ASN A 238 8.60 -10.54 9.00
CA ASN A 238 8.36 -11.89 8.50
C ASN A 238 9.27 -12.28 7.33
N ARG A 239 9.79 -11.29 6.62
CA ARG A 239 10.68 -11.46 5.48
C ARG A 239 11.45 -10.15 5.25
N ASP A 240 12.69 -10.26 4.86
CA ASP A 240 13.56 -9.11 4.52
C ASP A 240 14.14 -9.39 3.13
N THR A 241 13.60 -8.72 2.11
CA THR A 241 14.03 -8.85 0.73
C THR A 241 14.44 -7.52 0.13
N PRO A 242 15.36 -7.52 -0.86
CA PRO A 242 15.70 -6.30 -1.58
C PRO A 242 14.50 -5.63 -2.25
N ALA A 243 13.49 -6.40 -2.67
CA ALA A 243 12.29 -5.89 -3.33
C ALA A 243 11.41 -5.06 -2.37
N GLU A 244 11.28 -5.48 -1.10
CA GLU A 244 10.57 -4.73 -0.06
C GLU A 244 11.25 -3.38 0.20
N ALA A 245 12.59 -3.39 0.37
CA ALA A 245 13.36 -2.17 0.56
C ALA A 245 13.22 -1.22 -0.65
N GLU A 246 13.19 -1.75 -1.88
CA GLU A 246 12.97 -0.98 -3.09
C GLU A 246 11.57 -0.36 -3.13
N PHE A 247 10.53 -1.10 -2.75
CA PHE A 247 9.16 -0.58 -2.66
C PHE A 247 9.03 0.51 -1.59
N LEU A 248 9.59 0.32 -0.40
CA LEU A 248 9.61 1.33 0.66
C LEU A 248 10.38 2.60 0.25
N ALA A 249 11.46 2.46 -0.52
CA ALA A 249 12.16 3.58 -1.11
C ALA A 249 11.32 4.27 -2.19
N TYR A 250 10.62 3.52 -3.04
CA TYR A 250 9.72 4.05 -4.06
C TYR A 250 8.58 4.87 -3.45
N LEU A 251 7.97 4.39 -2.34
CA LEU A 251 6.91 5.12 -1.63
C LEU A 251 7.36 6.52 -1.16
N ARG A 252 8.65 6.71 -0.86
CA ARG A 252 9.25 8.02 -0.51
C ARG A 252 9.69 8.81 -1.74
N GLY A 253 9.68 8.19 -2.91
CA GLY A 253 10.16 8.77 -4.17
C GLY A 253 9.18 9.77 -4.80
N PRO A 254 9.64 10.56 -5.80
CA PRO A 254 8.86 11.61 -6.42
C PRO A 254 7.63 11.10 -7.18
N GLN A 255 7.66 9.89 -7.72
CA GLN A 255 6.55 9.28 -8.44
C GLN A 255 5.37 8.96 -7.51
N ALA A 256 5.66 8.28 -6.39
CA ALA A 256 4.65 7.98 -5.37
C ALA A 256 4.12 9.27 -4.71
N ARG A 257 5.01 10.23 -4.40
CA ARG A 257 4.61 11.57 -3.92
C ARG A 257 3.58 12.20 -4.84
N ALA A 258 3.85 12.25 -6.15
CA ALA A 258 2.93 12.86 -7.11
C ALA A 258 1.59 12.12 -7.18
N ALA A 259 1.57 10.79 -7.04
CA ALA A 259 0.34 9.99 -6.98
C ALA A 259 -0.48 10.33 -5.73
N PHE A 260 0.15 10.42 -4.56
CA PHE A 260 -0.52 10.79 -3.31
C PHE A 260 -1.07 12.21 -3.35
N GLU A 261 -0.29 13.18 -3.82
CA GLU A 261 -0.69 14.59 -3.92
C GLU A 261 -1.88 14.79 -4.89
N ARG A 262 -1.93 14.04 -6.01
CA ARG A 262 -3.09 14.05 -6.92
C ARG A 262 -4.38 13.61 -6.26
N GLN A 263 -4.31 12.70 -5.30
CA GLN A 263 -5.46 12.24 -4.51
C GLN A 263 -5.77 13.15 -3.31
N GLY A 264 -4.96 14.19 -3.06
CA GLY A 264 -5.18 15.17 -1.99
C GLY A 264 -4.56 14.79 -0.64
N PHE A 265 -3.68 13.79 -0.58
CA PHE A 265 -2.88 13.52 0.61
C PHE A 265 -1.81 14.60 0.83
N ALA A 266 -1.52 14.90 2.09
CA ALA A 266 -0.31 15.63 2.47
C ALA A 266 0.84 14.62 2.61
N VAL A 267 1.94 14.80 1.87
CA VAL A 267 3.10 13.92 1.98
C VAL A 267 4.04 14.42 3.06
N LEU A 268 4.29 13.60 4.08
CA LEU A 268 5.08 13.92 5.28
C LEU A 268 6.53 13.41 5.17
N ALA A 269 6.73 12.26 4.51
CA ALA A 269 8.06 11.68 4.33
C ALA A 269 8.92 12.49 3.35
N HIS A 270 10.19 12.63 3.70
CA HIS A 270 11.21 13.35 2.94
C HIS A 270 12.43 12.46 2.67
#